data_633096dfef322c7eb30f2eecf3119f49
#
_entry.id   633096dfef322c7eb30f2eecf3119f49
#
_cell.length_a   1.000
_cell.length_b   1.000
_cell.length_c   1.000
_cell.angle_alpha   90.00
_cell.angle_beta   90.00
_cell.angle_gamma   90.00
#
_symmetry.space_group_name_H-M   'P 1'
#
loop_
_entity.id
_entity.type
_entity.pdbx_description
1 polymer ?
#
loop_
_entity_poly.entity_id
_entity_poly.type
_entity_poly.pdbx_seq_one_letter_code
_entity_poly.pdbx_strand_id
1 'polypeptide(L)'
;MRDPQQHPVADASRRAPGGAAAGPDPVLFEERLTPSPGVWAVALMLAALTILVFAPIDLGLGIAAAVVFFAVEALLLVATTPRIVVRERTLQVGRASIERHHVGQVTGYRGEDARAQRGPLLHGLAFVNVRGWIAPVVRIQLTDERDRTPYWLTSTRRPEGLVAALGGTMARQEGTAEGR
;
A
#
# COMPACT_ATOMS: atom_id res chain seq x y z
N MET A 1 -0.45 62.40 -50.68
CA MET A 1 0.39 61.29 -50.30
C MET A 1 0.11 61.00 -48.82
N ARG A 2 -0.71 60.00 -48.53
CA ARG A 2 -1.26 59.74 -47.21
C ARG A 2 -0.60 58.45 -46.64
N ASP A 3 -0.08 58.65 -45.49
CA ASP A 3 0.53 57.63 -44.65
C ASP A 3 -0.54 56.70 -44.08
N PRO A 4 -0.44 55.34 -44.16
CA PRO A 4 -1.38 54.45 -43.53
C PRO A 4 -0.92 54.15 -42.09
N GLN A 5 -1.80 54.43 -41.19
CA GLN A 5 -1.75 54.27 -39.76
C GLN A 5 -1.39 52.81 -39.34
N GLN A 6 -0.34 52.72 -38.55
CA GLN A 6 0.00 51.52 -37.82
C GLN A 6 -0.96 51.38 -36.64
N HIS A 7 -1.80 50.32 -36.67
CA HIS A 7 -2.54 49.87 -35.50
C HIS A 7 -1.60 49.11 -34.55
N PRO A 8 -1.53 49.46 -33.28
CA PRO A 8 -0.84 48.64 -32.31
C PRO A 8 -1.69 47.40 -32.03
N VAL A 9 -1.15 46.25 -32.39
CA VAL A 9 -1.67 44.94 -31.99
C VAL A 9 -1.48 44.84 -30.48
N ALA A 10 -2.59 44.95 -29.76
CA ALA A 10 -2.60 44.66 -28.32
C ALA A 10 -2.29 43.18 -28.12
N ASP A 11 -1.07 42.90 -27.71
CA ASP A 11 -0.63 41.62 -27.23
C ASP A 11 -1.35 41.34 -25.89
N ALA A 12 -2.56 40.81 -26.02
CA ALA A 12 -3.28 40.24 -24.89
C ALA A 12 -2.62 38.89 -24.53
N SER A 13 -1.46 38.97 -23.88
CA SER A 13 -0.88 37.86 -23.14
C SER A 13 -1.96 37.30 -22.21
N ARG A 14 -2.70 36.37 -22.75
CA ARG A 14 -3.63 35.52 -21.98
C ARG A 14 -2.79 34.71 -20.98
N ARG A 15 -2.49 35.34 -19.84
CA ARG A 15 -2.07 34.61 -18.65
C ARG A 15 -3.16 33.57 -18.40
N ALA A 16 -2.83 32.31 -18.72
CA ALA A 16 -3.53 31.17 -18.18
C ALA A 16 -3.61 31.35 -16.66
N PRO A 17 -4.77 31.15 -16.02
CA PRO A 17 -4.84 31.22 -14.57
C PRO A 17 -3.85 30.19 -14.05
N GLY A 18 -2.79 30.70 -13.44
CA GLY A 18 -1.78 29.86 -12.79
C GLY A 18 -2.49 28.88 -11.88
N GLY A 19 -2.23 27.61 -12.09
CA GLY A 19 -2.68 26.59 -11.18
C GLY A 19 -2.30 27.02 -9.78
N ALA A 20 -3.28 27.26 -8.94
CA ALA A 20 -3.09 27.56 -7.55
C ALA A 20 -2.15 26.46 -7.03
N ALA A 21 -0.98 26.84 -6.55
CA ALA A 21 -0.08 25.93 -5.88
C ALA A 21 -0.88 25.31 -4.74
N ALA A 22 -1.35 24.09 -4.99
CA ALA A 22 -2.12 23.36 -3.99
C ALA A 22 -1.21 23.22 -2.79
N GLY A 23 -1.58 23.85 -1.69
CA GLY A 23 -0.85 23.74 -0.43
C GLY A 23 -0.56 22.28 -0.08
N PRO A 24 0.36 22.01 0.84
CA PRO A 24 0.73 20.65 1.19
C PRO A 24 -0.54 19.86 1.53
N ASP A 25 -0.74 18.73 0.81
CA ASP A 25 -1.86 17.81 1.03
C ASP A 25 -1.64 17.06 2.35
N PRO A 26 -2.33 17.41 3.46
CA PRO A 26 -2.02 16.90 4.79
C PRO A 26 -2.19 15.38 4.85
N VAL A 27 -1.28 14.73 5.56
CA VAL A 27 -1.32 13.28 5.80
C VAL A 27 -2.30 13.00 6.93
N LEU A 28 -3.37 12.26 6.65
CA LEU A 28 -4.38 11.84 7.62
C LEU A 28 -4.04 10.50 8.27
N PHE A 29 -3.35 9.63 7.53
CA PHE A 29 -2.92 8.32 8.00
C PHE A 29 -1.68 7.89 7.23
N GLU A 30 -0.70 7.33 7.95
CA GLU A 30 0.47 6.69 7.36
C GLU A 30 0.80 5.41 8.10
N GLU A 31 1.10 4.35 7.35
CA GLU A 31 1.56 3.08 7.87
C GLU A 31 2.58 2.43 6.92
N ARG A 32 3.67 1.92 7.48
CA ARG A 32 4.61 1.02 6.79
C ARG A 32 4.33 -0.42 7.20
N LEU A 33 4.18 -1.30 6.22
CA LEU A 33 3.88 -2.71 6.45
C LEU A 33 5.17 -3.53 6.68
N THR A 34 6.00 -3.08 7.62
CA THR A 34 7.28 -3.72 7.94
C THR A 34 7.12 -5.21 8.25
N PRO A 35 8.13 -6.05 7.96
CA PRO A 35 8.13 -7.45 8.35
C PRO A 35 7.97 -7.62 9.87
N SER A 36 7.26 -8.67 10.28
CA SER A 36 7.14 -9.01 11.70
C SER A 36 8.44 -9.63 12.23
N PRO A 37 8.66 -9.65 13.56
CA PRO A 37 9.80 -10.35 14.13
C PRO A 37 9.90 -11.83 13.72
N GLY A 38 8.75 -12.50 13.53
CA GLY A 38 8.71 -13.88 13.04
C GLY A 38 9.28 -14.03 11.63
N VAL A 39 9.07 -13.08 10.74
CA VAL A 39 9.67 -13.08 9.38
C VAL A 39 11.19 -12.96 9.48
N TRP A 40 11.70 -12.10 10.36
CA TRP A 40 13.14 -11.97 10.61
C TRP A 40 13.74 -13.23 11.21
N ALA A 41 13.02 -13.90 12.13
CA ALA A 41 13.47 -15.17 12.69
C ALA A 41 13.57 -16.27 11.61
N VAL A 42 12.61 -16.33 10.69
CA VAL A 42 12.66 -17.26 9.54
C VAL A 42 13.84 -16.94 8.63
N ALA A 43 14.08 -15.67 8.29
CA ALA A 43 15.21 -15.26 7.46
C ALA A 43 16.54 -15.65 8.12
N LEU A 44 16.69 -15.40 9.43
CA LEU A 44 17.89 -15.80 10.16
C LEU A 44 18.07 -17.32 10.19
N MET A 45 16.99 -18.08 10.36
CA MET A 45 17.02 -19.55 10.32
C MET A 45 17.49 -20.06 8.94
N LEU A 46 16.98 -19.50 7.85
CA LEU A 46 17.38 -19.87 6.49
C LEU A 46 18.87 -19.58 6.26
N ALA A 47 19.34 -18.41 6.72
CA ALA A 47 20.75 -18.07 6.65
C ALA A 47 21.61 -19.07 7.47
N ALA A 48 21.16 -19.46 8.65
CA ALA A 48 21.87 -20.47 9.48
C ALA A 48 21.91 -21.85 8.78
N LEU A 49 20.84 -22.26 8.12
CA LEU A 49 20.82 -23.49 7.33
C LEU A 49 21.85 -23.48 6.18
N THR A 50 22.15 -22.31 5.63
CA THR A 50 23.20 -22.17 4.61
C THR A 50 24.57 -22.59 5.15
N ILE A 51 24.89 -22.27 6.41
CA ILE A 51 26.11 -22.72 7.08
C ILE A 51 26.18 -24.26 7.09
N LEU A 52 25.09 -24.91 7.46
CA LEU A 52 25.02 -26.36 7.55
C LEU A 52 25.26 -27.04 6.19
N VAL A 53 24.79 -26.45 5.11
CA VAL A 53 25.00 -26.96 3.73
C VAL A 53 26.47 -26.93 3.34
N PHE A 54 27.19 -25.86 3.68
CA PHE A 54 28.59 -25.66 3.31
C PHE A 54 29.59 -26.18 4.34
N ALA A 55 29.19 -26.44 5.59
CA ALA A 55 30.05 -26.90 6.65
C ALA A 55 30.90 -28.15 6.31
N PRO A 56 30.41 -29.17 5.57
CA PRO A 56 31.24 -30.31 5.17
C PRO A 56 32.37 -29.96 4.20
N ILE A 57 32.29 -28.82 3.50
CA ILE A 57 33.29 -28.36 2.53
C ILE A 57 34.29 -27.44 3.24
N ASP A 58 33.80 -26.35 3.79
CA ASP A 58 34.56 -25.37 4.57
C ASP A 58 33.63 -24.51 5.40
N LEU A 59 33.91 -24.43 6.71
CA LEU A 59 33.08 -23.65 7.64
C LEU A 59 33.14 -22.15 7.39
N GLY A 60 34.31 -21.63 7.00
CA GLY A 60 34.48 -20.20 6.67
C GLY A 60 33.65 -19.80 5.46
N LEU A 61 33.65 -20.66 4.42
CA LEU A 61 32.80 -20.49 3.24
C LEU A 61 31.32 -20.52 3.62
N GLY A 62 30.91 -21.42 4.52
CA GLY A 62 29.54 -21.51 5.02
C GLY A 62 29.08 -20.24 5.71
N ILE A 63 29.91 -19.69 6.59
CA ILE A 63 29.63 -18.43 7.30
C ILE A 63 29.53 -17.27 6.30
N ALA A 64 30.47 -17.15 5.38
CA ALA A 64 30.45 -16.09 4.34
C ALA A 64 29.19 -16.16 3.49
N ALA A 65 28.82 -17.35 3.03
CA ALA A 65 27.60 -17.58 2.25
C ALA A 65 26.34 -17.20 3.04
N ALA A 66 26.25 -17.56 4.32
CA ALA A 66 25.12 -17.23 5.18
C ALA A 66 24.98 -15.71 5.41
N VAL A 67 26.08 -14.99 5.59
CA VAL A 67 26.08 -13.53 5.74
C VAL A 67 25.57 -12.86 4.45
N VAL A 68 26.08 -13.29 3.30
CA VAL A 68 25.64 -12.75 2.00
C VAL A 68 24.15 -13.04 1.77
N PHE A 69 23.72 -14.27 2.05
CA PHE A 69 22.34 -14.70 1.86
C PHE A 69 21.40 -13.88 2.77
N PHE A 70 21.72 -13.74 4.04
CA PHE A 70 20.95 -12.91 4.97
C PHE A 70 20.91 -11.44 4.56
N ALA A 71 22.00 -10.88 4.08
CA ALA A 71 22.04 -9.50 3.58
C ALA A 71 21.11 -9.29 2.39
N VAL A 72 21.07 -10.25 1.45
CA VAL A 72 20.15 -10.23 0.31
C VAL A 72 18.70 -10.34 0.77
N GLU A 73 18.37 -11.29 1.66
CA GLU A 73 17.04 -11.42 2.23
C GLU A 73 16.59 -10.14 2.94
N ALA A 74 17.44 -9.58 3.79
CA ALA A 74 17.16 -8.34 4.51
C ALA A 74 16.91 -7.17 3.57
N LEU A 75 17.73 -7.02 2.54
CA LEU A 75 17.56 -6.00 1.50
C LEU A 75 16.22 -6.16 0.79
N LEU A 76 15.86 -7.37 0.37
CA LEU A 76 14.58 -7.65 -0.29
C LEU A 76 13.39 -7.36 0.64
N LEU A 77 13.43 -7.78 1.90
CA LEU A 77 12.38 -7.52 2.88
C LEU A 77 12.15 -6.03 3.09
N VAL A 78 13.23 -5.25 3.21
CA VAL A 78 13.13 -3.79 3.41
C VAL A 78 12.70 -3.08 2.12
N ALA A 79 13.29 -3.44 0.98
CA ALA A 79 12.99 -2.80 -0.31
C ALA A 79 11.56 -3.06 -0.79
N THR A 80 10.99 -4.22 -0.44
CA THR A 80 9.62 -4.60 -0.83
C THR A 80 8.56 -4.18 0.18
N THR A 81 8.93 -3.45 1.24
CA THR A 81 7.98 -3.00 2.26
C THR A 81 7.08 -1.89 1.72
N PRO A 82 5.78 -2.14 1.52
CA PRO A 82 4.86 -1.14 1.01
C PRO A 82 4.46 -0.16 2.12
N ARG A 83 4.03 1.02 1.67
CA ARG A 83 3.44 2.05 2.54
C ARG A 83 1.98 2.26 2.17
N ILE A 84 1.19 2.62 3.17
CA ILE A 84 -0.17 3.14 2.99
C ILE A 84 -0.11 4.59 3.44
N VAL A 85 -0.52 5.51 2.59
CA VAL A 85 -0.58 6.94 2.90
C VAL A 85 -1.94 7.46 2.46
N VAL A 86 -2.71 7.97 3.42
CA VAL A 86 -3.99 8.65 3.17
C VAL A 86 -3.75 10.14 3.36
N ARG A 87 -4.03 10.91 2.33
CA ARG A 87 -4.02 12.37 2.36
C ARG A 87 -5.43 12.90 2.16
N GLU A 88 -5.63 14.19 2.26
CA GLU A 88 -6.97 14.78 2.00
C GLU A 88 -7.48 14.49 0.60
N ARG A 89 -6.61 14.54 -0.41
CA ARG A 89 -6.98 14.39 -1.82
C ARG A 89 -6.58 13.06 -2.43
N THR A 90 -5.64 12.34 -1.85
CA THR A 90 -5.06 11.14 -2.44
C THR A 90 -4.97 9.98 -1.46
N LEU A 91 -5.13 8.78 -1.98
CA LEU A 91 -4.85 7.52 -1.32
C LEU A 91 -3.73 6.80 -2.06
N GLN A 92 -2.68 6.44 -1.35
CA GLN A 92 -1.59 5.61 -1.86
C GLN A 92 -1.53 4.29 -1.10
N VAL A 93 -1.51 3.18 -1.82
CA VAL A 93 -1.34 1.82 -1.27
C VAL A 93 -0.21 1.12 -2.03
N GLY A 94 0.96 1.02 -1.40
CA GLY A 94 2.16 0.53 -2.05
C GLY A 94 2.59 1.43 -3.20
N ARG A 95 2.53 0.90 -4.43
CA ARG A 95 2.86 1.64 -5.66
C ARG A 95 1.65 2.28 -6.34
N ALA A 96 0.45 1.85 -5.98
CA ALA A 96 -0.79 2.39 -6.54
C ALA A 96 -1.19 3.68 -5.83
N SER A 97 -1.69 4.65 -6.59
CA SER A 97 -2.21 5.91 -6.07
C SER A 97 -3.49 6.26 -6.79
N ILE A 98 -4.48 6.76 -6.05
CA ILE A 98 -5.77 7.19 -6.58
C ILE A 98 -6.25 8.46 -5.87
N GLU A 99 -7.03 9.27 -6.55
CA GLU A 99 -7.69 10.42 -5.93
C GLU A 99 -8.86 9.97 -5.06
N ARG A 100 -9.03 10.60 -3.90
CA ARG A 100 -10.02 10.15 -2.92
C ARG A 100 -11.46 10.21 -3.40
N HIS A 101 -11.78 11.04 -4.38
CA HIS A 101 -13.13 11.11 -4.93
C HIS A 101 -13.55 9.83 -5.69
N HIS A 102 -12.57 8.99 -6.09
CA HIS A 102 -12.81 7.66 -6.65
C HIS A 102 -12.86 6.55 -5.61
N VAL A 103 -12.69 6.87 -4.33
CA VAL A 103 -12.83 5.91 -3.23
C VAL A 103 -14.30 5.80 -2.85
N GLY A 104 -14.87 4.62 -3.02
CA GLY A 104 -16.23 4.29 -2.63
C GLY A 104 -16.30 3.77 -1.19
N GLN A 105 -17.06 2.68 -0.99
CA GLN A 105 -17.21 2.07 0.32
C GLN A 105 -15.89 1.49 0.83
N VAL A 106 -15.57 1.78 2.09
CA VAL A 106 -14.38 1.27 2.78
C VAL A 106 -14.82 0.42 3.97
N THR A 107 -14.34 -0.82 4.01
CA THR A 107 -14.70 -1.76 5.07
C THR A 107 -13.45 -2.45 5.61
N GLY A 108 -13.25 -2.38 6.91
CA GLY A 108 -12.17 -3.08 7.61
C GLY A 108 -12.62 -4.45 8.12
N TYR A 109 -11.74 -5.45 8.04
CA TYR A 109 -12.01 -6.83 8.44
C TYR A 109 -10.91 -7.35 9.36
N ARG A 110 -11.32 -8.17 10.34
CA ARG A 110 -10.42 -8.88 11.28
C ARG A 110 -10.79 -10.37 11.34
N GLY A 111 -9.92 -11.18 11.93
CA GLY A 111 -10.18 -12.59 12.21
C GLY A 111 -10.56 -13.40 10.97
N GLU A 112 -11.64 -14.17 11.07
CA GLU A 112 -12.13 -15.05 10.00
C GLU A 112 -12.65 -14.25 8.79
N ASP A 113 -13.28 -13.09 9.01
CA ASP A 113 -13.74 -12.24 7.90
C ASP A 113 -12.57 -11.73 7.06
N ALA A 114 -11.46 -11.34 7.71
CA ALA A 114 -10.25 -10.95 6.99
C ALA A 114 -9.65 -12.13 6.21
N ARG A 115 -9.72 -13.35 6.75
CA ARG A 115 -9.28 -14.58 6.07
C ARG A 115 -10.17 -14.87 4.86
N ALA A 116 -11.48 -14.74 5.00
CA ALA A 116 -12.44 -14.92 3.92
C ALA A 116 -12.22 -13.92 2.77
N GLN A 117 -11.95 -12.63 3.08
CA GLN A 117 -11.66 -11.61 2.10
C GLN A 117 -10.35 -11.85 1.33
N ARG A 118 -9.37 -12.52 1.94
CA ARG A 118 -8.09 -12.87 1.29
C ARG A 118 -8.15 -14.19 0.51
N GLY A 119 -9.19 -14.97 0.71
CA GLY A 119 -9.37 -16.30 0.11
C GLY A 119 -10.65 -16.39 -0.71
N PRO A 120 -11.72 -17.09 -0.22
CA PRO A 120 -12.88 -17.44 -1.03
C PRO A 120 -13.67 -16.23 -1.55
N LEU A 121 -13.61 -15.09 -0.88
CA LEU A 121 -14.32 -13.86 -1.28
C LEU A 121 -13.43 -12.89 -2.10
N LEU A 122 -12.20 -13.29 -2.43
CA LEU A 122 -11.31 -12.46 -3.22
C LEU A 122 -11.73 -12.44 -4.69
N HIS A 123 -11.99 -11.26 -5.23
CA HIS A 123 -12.32 -11.11 -6.64
C HIS A 123 -11.04 -11.11 -7.51
N GLY A 124 -11.06 -11.84 -8.63
CA GLY A 124 -9.89 -12.03 -9.48
C GLY A 124 -9.31 -10.75 -10.12
N LEU A 125 -10.11 -9.68 -10.21
CA LEU A 125 -9.66 -8.37 -10.72
C LEU A 125 -9.33 -7.37 -9.61
N ALA A 126 -9.37 -7.78 -8.33
CA ALA A 126 -9.03 -6.90 -7.22
C ALA A 126 -7.52 -6.58 -7.21
N PHE A 127 -7.16 -5.34 -6.88
CA PHE A 127 -5.78 -5.02 -6.57
C PHE A 127 -5.45 -5.47 -5.15
N VAL A 128 -4.46 -6.36 -5.02
CA VAL A 128 -4.12 -7.02 -3.76
C VAL A 128 -2.76 -6.56 -3.24
N ASN A 129 -2.75 -5.87 -2.10
CA ASN A 129 -1.55 -5.50 -1.36
C ASN A 129 -1.56 -6.14 0.03
N VAL A 130 -1.62 -7.47 0.07
CA VAL A 130 -1.70 -8.26 1.30
C VAL A 130 -0.33 -8.73 1.72
N ARG A 131 -0.07 -8.73 3.04
CA ARG A 131 1.12 -9.28 3.67
C ARG A 131 0.73 -10.43 4.59
N GLY A 132 1.32 -11.62 4.39
CA GLY A 132 0.99 -12.83 5.15
C GLY A 132 1.17 -12.70 6.66
N TRP A 133 2.07 -11.83 7.09
CA TRP A 133 2.34 -11.56 8.52
C TRP A 133 1.45 -10.47 9.15
N ILE A 134 0.50 -9.90 8.39
CA ILE A 134 -0.47 -8.91 8.88
C ILE A 134 -1.86 -9.45 8.60
N ALA A 135 -2.55 -9.90 9.66
CA ALA A 135 -3.83 -10.58 9.53
C ALA A 135 -5.01 -9.65 9.13
N PRO A 136 -5.20 -8.46 9.71
CA PRO A 136 -6.31 -7.61 9.34
C PRO A 136 -6.16 -7.03 7.94
N VAL A 137 -7.30 -6.81 7.26
CA VAL A 137 -7.35 -6.20 5.93
C VAL A 137 -8.43 -5.13 5.86
N VAL A 138 -8.22 -4.19 4.93
CA VAL A 138 -9.22 -3.19 4.55
C VAL A 138 -9.51 -3.34 3.06
N ARG A 139 -10.80 -3.44 2.73
CA ARG A 139 -11.32 -3.43 1.38
C ARG A 139 -11.77 -2.02 1.04
N ILE A 140 -11.27 -1.48 -0.04
CA ILE A 140 -11.50 -0.12 -0.50
C ILE A 140 -12.12 -0.22 -1.89
N GLN A 141 -13.41 0.03 -2.01
CA GLN A 141 -14.11 -0.02 -3.28
C GLN A 141 -13.70 1.17 -4.15
N LEU A 142 -13.56 0.94 -5.45
CA LEU A 142 -13.29 1.98 -6.43
C LEU A 142 -14.56 2.34 -7.19
N THR A 143 -14.71 3.63 -7.48
CA THR A 143 -15.83 4.20 -8.24
C THR A 143 -15.38 4.81 -9.58
N ASP A 144 -14.13 4.60 -9.98
CA ASP A 144 -13.64 5.04 -11.29
C ASP A 144 -14.13 4.07 -12.37
N GLU A 145 -15.03 4.54 -13.23
CA GLU A 145 -15.59 3.76 -14.35
C GLU A 145 -14.55 3.37 -15.40
N ARG A 146 -13.39 4.02 -15.41
CA ARG A 146 -12.29 3.73 -16.35
C ARG A 146 -11.40 2.60 -15.86
N ASP A 147 -11.43 2.31 -14.55
CA ASP A 147 -10.66 1.22 -13.95
C ASP A 147 -11.55 -0.02 -13.75
N ARG A 148 -11.15 -1.14 -14.32
CA ARG A 148 -11.86 -2.42 -14.14
C ARG A 148 -11.63 -3.05 -12.78
N THR A 149 -10.78 -2.46 -11.94
CA THR A 149 -10.47 -2.93 -10.59
C THR A 149 -11.65 -2.61 -9.67
N PRO A 150 -12.40 -3.60 -9.17
CA PRO A 150 -13.60 -3.34 -8.37
C PRO A 150 -13.25 -2.78 -6.99
N TYR A 151 -12.11 -3.19 -6.43
CA TYR A 151 -11.64 -2.73 -5.12
C TYR A 151 -10.16 -3.02 -4.91
N TRP A 152 -9.57 -2.31 -3.96
CA TRP A 152 -8.26 -2.61 -3.40
C TRP A 152 -8.42 -3.36 -2.08
N LEU A 153 -7.63 -4.42 -1.89
CA LEU A 153 -7.53 -5.15 -0.64
C LEU A 153 -6.13 -4.99 -0.08
N THR A 154 -6.00 -4.34 1.07
CA THR A 154 -4.70 -4.09 1.69
C THR A 154 -4.64 -4.60 3.12
N SER A 155 -3.51 -5.22 3.51
CA SER A 155 -3.23 -5.51 4.91
C SER A 155 -2.89 -4.23 5.67
N THR A 156 -3.29 -4.14 6.92
CA THR A 156 -2.92 -3.06 7.84
C THR A 156 -2.96 -3.55 9.29
N ARG A 157 -2.04 -3.09 10.13
CA ARG A 157 -2.08 -3.38 11.58
C ARG A 157 -3.07 -2.50 12.32
N ARG A 158 -3.47 -1.37 11.70
CA ARG A 158 -4.37 -0.38 12.28
C ARG A 158 -5.62 -0.19 11.38
N PRO A 159 -6.44 -1.25 11.18
CA PRO A 159 -7.58 -1.16 10.27
C PRO A 159 -8.58 -0.09 10.68
N GLU A 160 -8.82 0.13 11.98
CA GLU A 160 -9.71 1.19 12.47
C GLU A 160 -9.21 2.58 12.08
N GLY A 161 -7.89 2.81 12.22
CA GLY A 161 -7.28 4.09 11.84
C GLY A 161 -7.35 4.36 10.34
N LEU A 162 -7.09 3.34 9.52
CA LEU A 162 -7.20 3.46 8.07
C LEU A 162 -8.65 3.68 7.62
N VAL A 163 -9.59 2.93 8.19
CA VAL A 163 -11.02 3.03 7.91
C VAL A 163 -11.54 4.42 8.33
N ALA A 164 -11.18 4.91 9.52
CA ALA A 164 -11.56 6.24 9.99
C ALA A 164 -11.01 7.35 9.08
N ALA A 165 -9.74 7.26 8.65
CA ALA A 165 -9.12 8.22 7.75
C ALA A 165 -9.78 8.28 6.37
N LEU A 166 -10.41 7.17 5.93
CA LEU A 166 -11.13 7.06 4.66
C LEU A 166 -12.65 7.27 4.79
N GLY A 167 -13.18 7.45 6.01
CA GLY A 167 -14.61 7.62 6.24
C GLY A 167 -15.44 6.33 6.09
N GLY A 168 -14.81 5.18 6.31
CA GLY A 168 -15.45 3.86 6.20
C GLY A 168 -15.93 3.31 7.54
N THR A 169 -16.19 2.00 7.57
CA THR A 169 -16.67 1.25 8.75
C THR A 169 -15.92 -0.06 8.92
N MET A 170 -15.82 -0.54 10.15
CA MET A 170 -15.40 -1.93 10.41
C MET A 170 -16.57 -2.88 10.16
N ALA A 171 -16.29 -4.03 9.55
CA ALA A 171 -17.27 -5.10 9.47
C ALA A 171 -17.69 -5.51 10.88
N ARG A 172 -19.01 -5.73 11.06
CA ARG A 172 -19.51 -6.29 12.32
C ARG A 172 -18.97 -7.73 12.42
N GLN A 173 -18.25 -8.03 13.47
CA GLN A 173 -17.89 -9.42 13.75
C GLN A 173 -19.17 -10.16 14.14
N GLU A 174 -19.72 -10.93 13.21
CA GLU A 174 -20.72 -11.94 13.52
C GLU A 174 -19.97 -13.08 14.20
N GLY A 175 -19.96 -13.07 15.49
CA GLY A 175 -19.35 -14.18 16.04
C GLY A 175 -19.34 -14.29 17.52
N THR A 176 -19.36 -15.46 17.93
CA THR A 176 -19.23 -16.01 19.28
C THR A 176 -20.32 -15.59 20.25
N ALA A 177 -21.56 -15.71 19.76
CA ALA A 177 -22.73 -15.80 20.63
C ALA A 177 -23.51 -17.07 20.26
N GLU A 178 -22.82 -18.25 20.31
CA GLU A 178 -23.51 -19.54 20.41
C GLU A 178 -22.53 -20.55 20.99
N GLY A 179 -22.51 -20.60 22.30
CA GLY A 179 -21.73 -21.53 23.09
C GLY A 179 -22.17 -21.44 24.55
N ARG A 180 -23.45 -21.75 24.79
CA ARG A 180 -23.94 -22.02 26.14
C ARG A 180 -24.78 -23.27 26.13
#